data_51514aaa52dda639bcf932d9d0da94af
#
_entry.id   51514aaa52dda639bcf932d9d0da94af
#
_cell.length_a   1.000
_cell.length_b   1.000
_cell.length_c   1.000
_cell.angle_alpha   90.00
_cell.angle_beta   90.00
_cell.angle_gamma   90.00
#
_symmetry.space_group_name_H-M   'P 1'
#
loop_
_entity.id
_entity.type
_entity.pdbx_description
1 polymer ?
#
loop_
_entity_poly.entity_id
_entity_poly.type
_entity_poly.pdbx_seq_one_letter_code
_entity_poly.pdbx_strand_id
1 'polypeptide(L)'
;MSKAQEQIASAPAVADILELRLDLIADPDLNVLFDSASLPVIATCRSKIDGGQFKGQEEARIQLLRDALRADYVDIEVSTPRELLQPFLEGVDPSKIILSYHDFSHTPEDFNPLYDAMCELPGDIIKIVTYARDLHDNLKMFDLLKRAKQENKKLIGLCMGDLGEISRVLSPLFGGFLTFGSLETGQESAPGQMPAKTLKDIYRVNTARSDFKIYGVIGNPVSKSQGYLVHNKAFEEKGSSDIYVSFRVDNVEKFFHGYKDFFSGLSVTMPAKEQM
;
A
#
# COMPACT_ATOMS: atom_id res chain seq x y z
N MET A 1 7.51 -16.20 -17.70
CA MET A 1 8.01 -17.11 -16.62
C MET A 1 9.42 -16.73 -16.15
N SER A 2 10.48 -16.71 -16.98
CA SER A 2 11.87 -16.41 -16.55
C SER A 2 11.99 -15.09 -15.76
N LYS A 3 11.43 -13.99 -16.30
CA LYS A 3 11.44 -12.70 -15.61
C LYS A 3 10.75 -12.73 -14.23
N ALA A 4 9.63 -13.44 -14.10
CA ALA A 4 8.95 -13.57 -12.80
C ALA A 4 9.81 -14.33 -11.80
N GLN A 5 10.50 -15.41 -12.22
CA GLN A 5 11.40 -16.17 -11.37
C GLN A 5 12.63 -15.35 -10.94
N GLU A 6 13.19 -14.52 -11.82
CA GLU A 6 14.27 -13.57 -11.46
C GLU A 6 13.82 -12.56 -10.42
N GLN A 7 12.61 -12.02 -10.58
CA GLN A 7 12.01 -11.09 -9.61
C GLN A 7 11.73 -11.77 -8.27
N ILE A 8 11.19 -13.00 -8.26
CA ILE A 8 10.97 -13.79 -7.05
C ILE A 8 12.30 -14.01 -6.31
N ALA A 9 13.36 -14.39 -7.04
CA ALA A 9 14.68 -14.66 -6.44
C ALA A 9 15.33 -13.39 -5.82
N SER A 10 15.05 -12.21 -6.36
CA SER A 10 15.62 -10.93 -5.86
C SER A 10 14.80 -10.30 -4.72
N ALA A 11 13.52 -10.62 -4.60
CA ALA A 11 12.60 -10.00 -3.65
C ALA A 11 13.03 -10.12 -2.17
N PRO A 12 13.61 -11.26 -1.68
CA PRO A 12 13.97 -11.41 -0.27
C PRO A 12 14.98 -10.37 0.24
N ALA A 13 15.75 -9.76 -0.64
CA ALA A 13 16.68 -8.70 -0.26
C ALA A 13 15.97 -7.41 0.20
N VAL A 14 14.74 -7.15 -0.28
CA VAL A 14 14.06 -5.87 -0.11
C VAL A 14 12.64 -5.96 0.42
N ALA A 15 12.07 -7.16 0.52
CA ALA A 15 10.68 -7.38 0.92
C ALA A 15 10.57 -8.44 2.01
N ASP A 16 9.44 -8.47 2.70
CA ASP A 16 9.10 -9.47 3.71
C ASP A 16 7.93 -10.36 3.24
N ILE A 17 7.17 -9.89 2.24
CA ILE A 17 6.08 -10.60 1.55
C ILE A 17 6.16 -10.27 0.06
N LEU A 18 5.85 -11.23 -0.78
CA LEU A 18 5.85 -11.11 -2.24
C LEU A 18 4.42 -11.11 -2.79
N GLU A 19 4.03 -10.09 -3.56
CA GLU A 19 2.79 -10.13 -4.35
C GLU A 19 3.08 -10.64 -5.77
N LEU A 20 2.43 -11.76 -6.14
CA LEU A 20 2.45 -12.30 -7.50
C LEU A 20 1.24 -11.80 -8.29
N ARG A 21 1.48 -10.91 -9.25
CA ARG A 21 0.48 -10.36 -10.16
C ARG A 21 0.24 -11.33 -11.32
N LEU A 22 -0.63 -12.31 -11.11
CA LEU A 22 -0.94 -13.38 -12.08
C LEU A 22 -1.56 -12.82 -13.37
N ASP A 23 -2.26 -11.69 -13.28
CA ASP A 23 -2.82 -10.98 -14.44
C ASP A 23 -1.74 -10.38 -15.37
N LEU A 24 -0.49 -10.23 -14.92
CA LEU A 24 0.65 -9.73 -15.69
C LEU A 24 1.53 -10.86 -16.25
N ILE A 25 1.27 -12.10 -15.90
CA ILE A 25 2.05 -13.27 -16.33
C ILE A 25 1.26 -14.02 -17.39
N ALA A 26 1.80 -14.13 -18.58
CA ALA A 26 1.21 -14.96 -19.62
C ALA A 26 1.37 -16.43 -19.24
N ASP A 27 0.25 -17.17 -19.16
CA ASP A 27 0.19 -18.61 -18.84
C ASP A 27 1.03 -18.97 -17.60
N PRO A 28 0.59 -18.53 -16.38
CA PRO A 28 1.37 -18.71 -15.16
C PRO A 28 1.40 -20.18 -14.72
N ASP A 29 2.58 -20.76 -14.64
CA ASP A 29 2.79 -22.04 -13.95
C ASP A 29 2.87 -21.78 -12.43
N LEU A 30 1.74 -21.98 -11.73
CA LEU A 30 1.63 -21.70 -10.31
C LEU A 30 2.59 -22.53 -9.46
N ASN A 31 2.87 -23.80 -9.86
CA ASN A 31 3.79 -24.65 -9.11
C ASN A 31 5.20 -24.07 -9.17
N VAL A 32 5.65 -23.74 -10.37
CA VAL A 32 6.97 -23.15 -10.56
C VAL A 32 7.11 -21.82 -9.83
N LEU A 33 6.07 -20.96 -9.85
CA LEU A 33 6.09 -19.68 -9.16
C LEU A 33 6.17 -19.84 -7.64
N PHE A 34 5.32 -20.68 -7.05
CA PHE A 34 5.30 -20.90 -5.60
C PHE A 34 6.52 -21.63 -5.09
N ASP A 35 7.02 -22.65 -5.84
CA ASP A 35 8.22 -23.40 -5.46
C ASP A 35 9.49 -22.55 -5.52
N SER A 36 9.50 -21.48 -6.35
CA SER A 36 10.60 -20.52 -6.43
C SER A 36 10.57 -19.47 -5.31
N ALA A 37 9.43 -19.31 -4.61
CA ALA A 37 9.28 -18.27 -3.59
C ALA A 37 9.82 -18.75 -2.24
N SER A 38 10.68 -17.94 -1.62
CA SER A 38 11.18 -18.14 -0.25
C SER A 38 10.51 -17.22 0.78
N LEU A 39 9.68 -16.29 0.33
CA LEU A 39 8.86 -15.40 1.16
C LEU A 39 7.40 -15.84 1.13
N PRO A 40 6.59 -15.45 2.13
CA PRO A 40 5.15 -15.56 2.03
C PRO A 40 4.62 -14.86 0.77
N VAL A 41 3.60 -15.45 0.16
CA VAL A 41 3.08 -15.00 -1.14
C VAL A 41 1.65 -14.52 -1.03
N ILE A 42 1.36 -13.37 -1.63
CA ILE A 42 0.03 -12.89 -1.97
C ILE A 42 -0.21 -13.22 -3.45
N ALA A 43 -1.18 -14.07 -3.75
CA ALA A 43 -1.61 -14.31 -5.13
C ALA A 43 -2.69 -13.30 -5.51
N THR A 44 -2.43 -12.51 -6.53
CA THR A 44 -3.34 -11.48 -7.06
C THR A 44 -3.56 -11.69 -8.55
N CYS A 45 -4.81 -11.82 -8.97
CA CYS A 45 -5.19 -11.77 -10.38
C CYS A 45 -6.18 -10.62 -10.59
N ARG A 46 -5.65 -9.41 -10.81
CA ARG A 46 -6.41 -8.17 -10.83
C ARG A 46 -7.31 -8.07 -12.06
N SER A 47 -8.60 -7.76 -11.84
CA SER A 47 -9.56 -7.51 -12.89
C SER A 47 -9.24 -6.22 -13.66
N LYS A 48 -9.73 -6.09 -14.89
CA LYS A 48 -9.56 -4.83 -15.67
C LYS A 48 -10.26 -3.65 -15.03
N ILE A 49 -11.40 -3.88 -14.39
CA ILE A 49 -12.18 -2.83 -13.71
C ILE A 49 -11.37 -2.24 -12.57
N ASP A 50 -10.60 -3.08 -11.87
CA ASP A 50 -9.75 -2.71 -10.76
C ASP A 50 -8.28 -2.43 -11.17
N GLY A 51 -8.06 -2.05 -12.42
CA GLY A 51 -6.76 -1.62 -12.93
C GLY A 51 -5.80 -2.75 -13.28
N GLY A 52 -6.27 -3.99 -13.41
CA GLY A 52 -5.49 -5.14 -13.83
C GLY A 52 -5.42 -5.34 -15.36
N GLN A 53 -4.76 -6.41 -15.78
CA GLN A 53 -4.55 -6.75 -17.19
C GLN A 53 -5.05 -8.14 -17.57
N PHE A 54 -5.83 -8.80 -16.71
CA PHE A 54 -6.39 -10.11 -17.02
C PHE A 54 -7.26 -10.05 -18.28
N LYS A 55 -7.05 -10.98 -19.23
CA LYS A 55 -7.70 -10.98 -20.54
C LYS A 55 -8.84 -12.01 -20.68
N GLY A 56 -8.99 -12.90 -19.69
CA GLY A 56 -10.02 -13.95 -19.70
C GLY A 56 -11.38 -13.46 -19.24
N GLN A 57 -12.35 -14.38 -19.20
CA GLN A 57 -13.64 -14.18 -18.56
C GLN A 57 -13.47 -14.21 -17.04
N GLU A 58 -14.43 -13.63 -16.31
CA GLU A 58 -14.34 -13.48 -14.86
C GLU A 58 -14.30 -14.84 -14.15
N GLU A 59 -15.03 -15.85 -14.66
CA GLU A 59 -15.00 -17.20 -14.15
C GLU A 59 -13.60 -17.83 -14.22
N ALA A 60 -12.88 -17.58 -15.32
CA ALA A 60 -11.51 -18.08 -15.49
C ALA A 60 -10.53 -17.36 -14.54
N ARG A 61 -10.75 -16.07 -14.26
CA ARG A 61 -9.98 -15.31 -13.27
C ARG A 61 -10.17 -15.88 -11.86
N ILE A 62 -11.40 -16.13 -11.48
CA ILE A 62 -11.74 -16.73 -10.18
C ILE A 62 -11.21 -18.17 -10.06
N GLN A 63 -11.26 -18.95 -11.16
CA GLN A 63 -10.68 -20.27 -11.16
C GLN A 63 -9.16 -20.21 -10.96
N LEU A 64 -8.45 -19.28 -11.61
CA LEU A 64 -7.01 -19.07 -11.41
C LEU A 64 -6.68 -18.69 -9.95
N LEU A 65 -7.51 -17.86 -9.30
CA LEU A 65 -7.36 -17.55 -7.88
C LEU A 65 -7.63 -18.79 -6.98
N ARG A 66 -8.58 -19.65 -7.35
CA ARG A 66 -8.81 -20.94 -6.65
C ARG A 66 -7.60 -21.86 -6.77
N ASP A 67 -7.02 -21.96 -7.96
CA ASP A 67 -5.83 -22.78 -8.20
C ASP A 67 -4.59 -22.23 -7.43
N ALA A 68 -4.61 -20.92 -7.14
CA ALA A 68 -3.57 -20.22 -6.38
C ALA A 68 -3.76 -20.27 -4.84
N LEU A 69 -4.73 -21.01 -4.29
CA LEU A 69 -4.98 -21.11 -2.83
C LEU A 69 -3.85 -21.77 -2.03
N ARG A 70 -2.84 -22.29 -2.70
CA ARG A 70 -1.58 -22.70 -2.09
C ARG A 70 -0.79 -21.50 -1.53
N ALA A 71 -1.02 -20.29 -2.04
CA ALA A 71 -0.43 -19.06 -1.51
C ALA A 71 -0.80 -18.83 -0.04
N ASP A 72 -0.01 -18.01 0.65
CA ASP A 72 -0.30 -17.62 2.03
C ASP A 72 -1.52 -16.71 2.09
N TYR A 73 -1.68 -15.84 1.07
CA TYR A 73 -2.83 -14.95 0.92
C TYR A 73 -3.32 -14.92 -0.53
N VAL A 74 -4.61 -14.69 -0.70
CA VAL A 74 -5.25 -14.45 -2.01
C VAL A 74 -6.00 -13.12 -1.97
N ASP A 75 -5.69 -12.23 -2.91
CA ASP A 75 -6.35 -10.93 -3.06
C ASP A 75 -7.50 -11.08 -4.07
N ILE A 76 -8.72 -10.80 -3.59
CA ILE A 76 -9.94 -10.81 -4.41
C ILE A 76 -10.72 -9.50 -4.22
N GLU A 77 -11.16 -8.93 -5.33
CA GLU A 77 -11.87 -7.64 -5.33
C GLU A 77 -13.34 -7.82 -4.90
N VAL A 78 -13.84 -6.87 -4.10
CA VAL A 78 -15.26 -6.81 -3.72
C VAL A 78 -16.16 -6.43 -4.88
N SER A 79 -15.60 -5.90 -5.98
CA SER A 79 -16.30 -5.64 -7.26
C SER A 79 -16.61 -6.92 -8.05
N THR A 80 -16.01 -8.07 -7.68
CA THR A 80 -16.30 -9.37 -8.29
C THR A 80 -17.81 -9.67 -8.22
N PRO A 81 -18.45 -10.12 -9.32
CA PRO A 81 -19.88 -10.48 -9.31
C PRO A 81 -20.23 -11.41 -8.15
N ARG A 82 -21.33 -11.09 -7.45
CA ARG A 82 -21.69 -11.77 -6.21
C ARG A 82 -21.83 -13.29 -6.37
N GLU A 83 -22.31 -13.74 -7.52
CA GLU A 83 -22.47 -15.15 -7.89
C GLU A 83 -21.13 -15.91 -7.99
N LEU A 84 -20.01 -15.20 -8.16
CA LEU A 84 -18.66 -15.76 -8.17
C LEU A 84 -17.93 -15.51 -6.85
N LEU A 85 -18.11 -14.33 -6.26
CA LEU A 85 -17.44 -13.94 -5.01
C LEU A 85 -17.91 -14.78 -3.83
N GLN A 86 -19.23 -14.91 -3.65
CA GLN A 86 -19.77 -15.62 -2.48
C GLN A 86 -19.33 -17.10 -2.43
N PRO A 87 -19.47 -17.92 -3.51
CA PRO A 87 -18.96 -19.29 -3.48
C PRO A 87 -17.43 -19.39 -3.35
N PHE A 88 -16.68 -18.36 -3.78
CA PHE A 88 -15.25 -18.32 -3.57
C PHE A 88 -14.95 -18.18 -2.09
N LEU A 89 -15.55 -17.19 -1.41
CA LEU A 89 -15.31 -16.90 0.00
C LEU A 89 -15.76 -18.01 0.93
N GLU A 90 -16.88 -18.69 0.63
CA GLU A 90 -17.38 -19.83 1.42
C GLU A 90 -16.46 -21.04 1.42
N GLY A 91 -15.61 -21.19 0.39
CA GLY A 91 -14.71 -22.33 0.23
C GLY A 91 -13.28 -22.10 0.71
N VAL A 92 -12.97 -20.93 1.28
CA VAL A 92 -11.59 -20.53 1.61
C VAL A 92 -11.49 -20.07 3.06
N ASP A 93 -10.38 -20.40 3.71
CA ASP A 93 -10.06 -19.89 5.05
C ASP A 93 -10.00 -18.35 5.04
N PRO A 94 -10.86 -17.65 5.82
CA PRO A 94 -10.89 -16.18 5.87
C PRO A 94 -9.54 -15.55 6.20
N SER A 95 -8.67 -16.24 6.95
CA SER A 95 -7.34 -15.72 7.32
C SER A 95 -6.39 -15.57 6.13
N LYS A 96 -6.69 -16.25 5.02
CA LYS A 96 -5.95 -16.15 3.75
C LYS A 96 -6.53 -15.10 2.79
N ILE A 97 -7.72 -14.58 3.04
CA ILE A 97 -8.42 -13.69 2.12
C ILE A 97 -8.06 -12.23 2.39
N ILE A 98 -7.60 -11.56 1.33
CA ILE A 98 -7.53 -10.10 1.25
C ILE A 98 -8.70 -9.62 0.39
N LEU A 99 -9.70 -9.04 1.03
CA LEU A 99 -10.80 -8.38 0.33
C LEU A 99 -10.35 -7.00 -0.11
N SER A 100 -10.31 -6.73 -1.41
CA SER A 100 -9.74 -5.49 -1.93
C SER A 100 -10.75 -4.62 -2.65
N TYR A 101 -10.59 -3.30 -2.47
CA TYR A 101 -11.30 -2.24 -3.18
C TYR A 101 -10.29 -1.23 -3.72
N HIS A 102 -10.47 -0.80 -4.98
CA HIS A 102 -9.62 0.18 -5.63
C HIS A 102 -10.46 1.29 -6.27
N ASP A 103 -10.13 2.55 -5.98
CA ASP A 103 -10.65 3.71 -6.69
C ASP A 103 -9.49 4.50 -7.30
N PHE A 104 -9.40 4.49 -8.62
CA PHE A 104 -8.35 5.19 -9.38
C PHE A 104 -8.68 6.64 -9.67
N SER A 105 -9.82 7.13 -9.20
CA SER A 105 -10.33 8.45 -9.52
C SER A 105 -10.26 9.43 -8.35
N HIS A 106 -10.57 8.99 -7.14
CA HIS A 106 -10.64 9.87 -5.96
C HIS A 106 -10.54 9.10 -4.64
N THR A 107 -10.50 9.84 -3.55
CA THR A 107 -10.66 9.35 -2.18
C THR A 107 -12.02 9.83 -1.66
N PRO A 108 -12.87 8.97 -1.10
CA PRO A 108 -14.17 9.37 -0.58
C PRO A 108 -14.04 10.32 0.62
N GLU A 109 -15.06 11.14 0.85
CA GLU A 109 -15.11 12.00 2.03
C GLU A 109 -15.24 11.21 3.32
N ASP A 110 -15.94 10.07 3.28
CA ASP A 110 -16.13 9.15 4.39
C ASP A 110 -15.88 7.71 3.92
N PHE A 111 -14.93 7.05 4.57
CA PHE A 111 -14.62 5.64 4.31
C PHE A 111 -15.53 4.67 5.07
N ASN A 112 -16.24 5.13 6.11
CA ASN A 112 -16.95 4.25 7.03
C ASN A 112 -17.97 3.34 6.32
N PRO A 113 -18.84 3.83 5.41
CA PRO A 113 -19.81 2.97 4.75
C PRO A 113 -19.17 1.83 3.94
N LEU A 114 -18.05 2.12 3.25
CA LEU A 114 -17.30 1.14 2.47
C LEU A 114 -16.63 0.11 3.40
N TYR A 115 -15.93 0.62 4.39
CA TYR A 115 -15.19 -0.22 5.35
C TYR A 115 -16.14 -1.15 6.11
N ASP A 116 -17.25 -0.64 6.63
CA ASP A 116 -18.24 -1.43 7.35
C ASP A 116 -18.84 -2.53 6.46
N ALA A 117 -19.20 -2.21 5.21
CA ALA A 117 -19.70 -3.19 4.26
C ALA A 117 -18.68 -4.29 3.93
N MET A 118 -17.39 -3.95 3.85
CA MET A 118 -16.32 -4.94 3.63
C MET A 118 -16.08 -5.81 4.87
N CYS A 119 -16.27 -5.28 6.07
CA CYS A 119 -16.14 -6.04 7.33
C CYS A 119 -17.22 -7.12 7.51
N GLU A 120 -18.35 -7.03 6.81
CA GLU A 120 -19.42 -8.04 6.83
C GLU A 120 -19.11 -9.26 5.94
N LEU A 121 -18.11 -9.17 5.07
CA LEU A 121 -17.72 -10.26 4.19
C LEU A 121 -16.70 -11.19 4.89
N PRO A 122 -16.70 -12.50 4.56
CA PRO A 122 -15.77 -13.46 5.15
C PRO A 122 -14.37 -13.30 4.57
N GLY A 123 -13.58 -12.42 5.19
CA GLY A 123 -12.17 -12.17 4.91
C GLY A 123 -11.54 -11.39 6.06
N ASP A 124 -10.39 -11.85 6.55
CA ASP A 124 -9.75 -11.26 7.73
C ASP A 124 -8.93 -10.03 7.41
N ILE A 125 -8.59 -9.82 6.15
CA ILE A 125 -7.76 -8.70 5.71
C ILE A 125 -8.55 -7.86 4.73
N ILE A 126 -8.72 -6.58 5.05
CA ILE A 126 -9.36 -5.60 4.17
C ILE A 126 -8.27 -4.77 3.50
N LYS A 127 -8.44 -4.50 2.20
CA LYS A 127 -7.54 -3.64 1.43
C LYS A 127 -8.34 -2.54 0.73
N ILE A 128 -8.08 -1.30 1.09
CA ILE A 128 -8.72 -0.12 0.49
C ILE A 128 -7.61 0.76 -0.09
N VAL A 129 -7.64 0.95 -1.41
CA VAL A 129 -6.67 1.76 -2.14
C VAL A 129 -7.42 2.79 -2.97
N THR A 130 -7.19 4.07 -2.71
CA THR A 130 -7.87 5.18 -3.36
C THR A 130 -6.87 6.13 -4.03
N TYR A 131 -7.33 7.08 -4.83
CA TYR A 131 -6.46 8.06 -5.48
C TYR A 131 -6.52 9.41 -4.74
N ALA A 132 -5.38 9.87 -4.22
CA ALA A 132 -5.29 11.17 -3.56
C ALA A 132 -5.30 12.30 -4.59
N ARG A 133 -6.31 13.14 -4.54
CA ARG A 133 -6.38 14.42 -5.26
C ARG A 133 -5.92 15.59 -4.40
N ASP A 134 -5.85 15.36 -3.10
CA ASP A 134 -5.41 16.32 -2.10
C ASP A 134 -4.58 15.61 -1.02
N LEU A 135 -3.67 16.34 -0.38
CA LEU A 135 -2.89 15.78 0.73
C LEU A 135 -3.76 15.35 1.92
N HIS A 136 -4.90 16.04 2.14
CA HIS A 136 -5.83 15.70 3.24
C HIS A 136 -6.51 14.34 3.04
N ASP A 137 -6.51 13.80 1.83
CA ASP A 137 -7.01 12.44 1.58
C ASP A 137 -6.22 11.39 2.36
N ASN A 138 -4.92 11.61 2.58
CA ASN A 138 -4.12 10.74 3.42
C ASN A 138 -4.54 10.78 4.89
N LEU A 139 -4.99 11.93 5.40
CA LEU A 139 -5.46 12.04 6.79
C LEU A 139 -6.71 11.18 7.02
N LYS A 140 -7.65 11.22 6.07
CA LYS A 140 -8.85 10.35 6.10
C LYS A 140 -8.46 8.87 6.15
N MET A 141 -7.46 8.47 5.32
CA MET A 141 -6.95 7.11 5.31
C MET A 141 -6.26 6.74 6.63
N PHE A 142 -5.47 7.65 7.22
CA PHE A 142 -4.82 7.40 8.51
C PHE A 142 -5.85 7.27 9.65
N ASP A 143 -6.94 8.02 9.61
CA ASP A 143 -8.01 7.89 10.60
C ASP A 143 -8.75 6.56 10.46
N LEU A 144 -8.98 6.09 9.24
CA LEU A 144 -9.52 4.75 8.98
C LEU A 144 -8.58 3.65 9.51
N LEU A 145 -7.27 3.77 9.28
CA LEU A 145 -6.26 2.82 9.79
C LEU A 145 -6.25 2.76 11.32
N LYS A 146 -6.35 3.92 11.99
CA LYS A 146 -6.45 3.99 13.46
C LYS A 146 -7.73 3.31 13.94
N ARG A 147 -8.87 3.53 13.27
CA ARG A 147 -10.14 2.87 13.56
C ARG A 147 -10.00 1.34 13.44
N ALA A 148 -9.51 0.84 12.33
CA ALA A 148 -9.32 -0.59 12.10
C ALA A 148 -8.41 -1.23 13.17
N LYS A 149 -7.32 -0.53 13.55
CA LYS A 149 -6.44 -0.97 14.63
C LYS A 149 -7.17 -1.08 15.99
N GLN A 150 -8.02 -0.10 16.32
CA GLN A 150 -8.82 -0.13 17.56
C GLN A 150 -9.83 -1.28 17.56
N GLU A 151 -10.37 -1.63 16.40
CA GLU A 151 -11.29 -2.75 16.19
C GLU A 151 -10.58 -4.11 16.01
N ASN A 152 -9.24 -4.17 16.13
CA ASN A 152 -8.41 -5.36 15.88
C ASN A 152 -8.63 -5.98 14.49
N LYS A 153 -8.91 -5.15 13.48
CA LYS A 153 -9.03 -5.55 12.08
C LYS A 153 -7.72 -5.31 11.33
N LYS A 154 -7.37 -6.23 10.45
CA LYS A 154 -6.22 -6.05 9.55
C LYS A 154 -6.65 -5.21 8.35
N LEU A 155 -6.15 -4.00 8.25
CA LEU A 155 -6.43 -3.10 7.14
C LEU A 155 -5.15 -2.74 6.38
N ILE A 156 -5.19 -2.89 5.07
CA ILE A 156 -4.23 -2.33 4.12
C ILE A 156 -4.87 -1.06 3.55
N GLY A 157 -4.45 0.10 4.01
CA GLY A 157 -4.99 1.39 3.61
C GLY A 157 -3.96 2.26 2.94
N LEU A 158 -4.15 2.59 1.65
CA LEU A 158 -3.19 3.36 0.85
C LEU A 158 -3.89 4.35 -0.08
N CYS A 159 -3.23 5.48 -0.33
CA CYS A 159 -3.60 6.41 -1.38
C CYS A 159 -2.59 6.34 -2.53
N MET A 160 -3.09 6.35 -3.77
CA MET A 160 -2.30 6.39 -5.00
C MET A 160 -2.00 7.83 -5.45
N GLY A 161 -1.13 7.97 -6.43
CA GLY A 161 -0.71 9.24 -7.00
C GLY A 161 0.39 9.93 -6.19
N ASP A 162 0.96 11.00 -6.74
CA ASP A 162 2.06 11.73 -6.12
C ASP A 162 1.71 12.30 -4.74
N LEU A 163 0.46 12.73 -4.56
CA LEU A 163 -0.03 13.25 -3.28
C LEU A 163 -0.34 12.13 -2.28
N GLY A 164 -0.54 10.90 -2.76
CA GLY A 164 -0.81 9.71 -1.96
C GLY A 164 0.44 8.93 -1.53
N GLU A 165 1.61 9.20 -2.12
CA GLU A 165 2.86 8.50 -1.87
C GLU A 165 3.18 8.36 -0.38
N ILE A 166 2.91 9.42 0.40
CA ILE A 166 3.19 9.47 1.83
C ILE A 166 2.41 8.40 2.62
N SER A 167 1.24 7.98 2.14
CA SER A 167 0.48 6.91 2.79
C SER A 167 1.24 5.59 2.82
N ARG A 168 2.06 5.29 1.81
CA ARG A 168 2.87 4.07 1.75
C ARG A 168 3.94 4.02 2.84
N VAL A 169 4.44 5.19 3.23
CA VAL A 169 5.45 5.33 4.29
C VAL A 169 4.79 5.32 5.67
N LEU A 170 3.68 6.03 5.84
CA LEU A 170 3.08 6.27 7.15
C LEU A 170 1.97 5.28 7.54
N SER A 171 1.36 4.58 6.58
CA SER A 171 0.30 3.61 6.87
C SER A 171 0.69 2.59 7.95
N PRO A 172 1.88 1.96 7.95
CA PRO A 172 2.28 1.04 9.00
C PRO A 172 2.32 1.68 10.39
N LEU A 173 2.66 2.96 10.49
CA LEU A 173 2.69 3.68 11.78
C LEU A 173 1.31 3.90 12.37
N PHE A 174 0.29 4.05 11.51
CA PHE A 174 -1.10 4.22 11.92
C PHE A 174 -1.88 2.92 12.07
N GLY A 175 -1.21 1.77 11.94
CA GLY A 175 -1.82 0.46 12.14
C GLY A 175 -2.12 -0.31 10.85
N GLY A 176 -1.60 0.16 9.72
CA GLY A 176 -1.67 -0.57 8.46
C GLY A 176 -1.00 -1.93 8.54
N PHE A 177 -1.70 -2.97 8.04
CA PHE A 177 -1.22 -4.35 8.12
C PHE A 177 0.04 -4.56 7.30
N LEU A 178 0.12 -3.98 6.09
CA LEU A 178 1.31 -3.96 5.24
C LEU A 178 1.27 -2.76 4.27
N THR A 179 2.39 -2.50 3.61
CA THR A 179 2.50 -1.54 2.53
C THR A 179 3.14 -2.17 1.30
N PHE A 180 2.99 -1.53 0.13
CA PHE A 180 3.48 -2.03 -1.14
C PHE A 180 4.54 -1.12 -1.74
N GLY A 181 5.66 -1.70 -2.14
CA GLY A 181 6.69 -1.07 -2.94
C GLY A 181 6.93 -1.80 -4.25
N SER A 182 7.49 -1.13 -5.25
CA SER A 182 8.00 -1.77 -6.45
C SER A 182 9.33 -2.48 -6.15
N LEU A 183 9.65 -3.53 -6.91
CA LEU A 183 10.93 -4.22 -6.75
C LEU A 183 12.09 -3.27 -7.10
N GLU A 184 11.93 -2.51 -8.18
CA GLU A 184 12.87 -1.51 -8.66
C GLU A 184 12.14 -0.27 -9.18
N THR A 185 12.87 0.84 -9.31
CA THR A 185 12.37 2.04 -9.99
C THR A 185 12.01 1.72 -11.44
N GLY A 186 10.85 2.19 -11.90
CA GLY A 186 10.33 1.91 -13.25
C GLY A 186 9.56 0.59 -13.38
N GLN A 187 9.38 -0.14 -12.27
CA GLN A 187 8.57 -1.37 -12.20
C GLN A 187 7.33 -1.18 -11.34
N GLU A 188 6.86 0.05 -11.18
CA GLU A 188 5.69 0.38 -10.37
C GLU A 188 4.43 -0.25 -10.98
N SER A 189 3.65 -0.96 -10.17
CA SER A 189 2.38 -1.56 -10.55
C SER A 189 1.17 -0.65 -10.27
N ALA A 190 1.40 0.47 -9.57
CA ALA A 190 0.39 1.47 -9.26
C ALA A 190 1.01 2.86 -9.11
N PRO A 191 0.28 3.95 -9.42
CA PRO A 191 0.76 5.32 -9.26
C PRO A 191 1.23 5.63 -7.84
N GLY A 192 2.34 6.36 -7.70
CA GLY A 192 2.91 6.74 -6.41
C GLY A 192 3.58 5.60 -5.63
N GLN A 193 3.88 4.46 -6.27
CA GLN A 193 4.76 3.46 -5.68
C GLN A 193 6.20 3.97 -5.66
N MET A 194 6.91 3.60 -4.58
CA MET A 194 8.35 3.76 -4.49
C MET A 194 9.03 2.40 -4.33
N PRO A 195 10.34 2.29 -4.59
CA PRO A 195 11.07 1.03 -4.42
C PRO A 195 10.94 0.47 -2.99
N ALA A 196 10.68 -0.82 -2.87
CA ALA A 196 10.59 -1.52 -1.60
C ALA A 196 11.86 -1.34 -0.75
N LYS A 197 13.03 -1.29 -1.39
CA LYS A 197 14.30 -0.97 -0.76
C LYS A 197 14.27 0.39 -0.04
N THR A 198 13.68 1.41 -0.64
CA THR A 198 13.55 2.74 -0.01
C THR A 198 12.62 2.68 1.20
N LEU A 199 11.49 1.99 1.08
CA LEU A 199 10.55 1.78 2.19
C LEU A 199 11.23 1.06 3.36
N LYS A 200 12.00 -0.01 3.08
CA LYS A 200 12.66 -0.85 4.06
C LYS A 200 13.88 -0.16 4.68
N ASP A 201 14.84 0.27 3.86
CA ASP A 201 16.16 0.70 4.34
C ASP A 201 16.17 2.16 4.81
N ILE A 202 15.35 3.03 4.21
CA ILE A 202 15.34 4.46 4.54
C ILE A 202 14.22 4.77 5.54
N TYR A 203 12.99 4.39 5.20
CA TYR A 203 11.84 4.67 6.06
C TYR A 203 11.62 3.61 7.14
N ARG A 204 12.25 2.44 7.02
CA ARG A 204 12.18 1.33 7.99
C ARG A 204 10.73 0.97 8.34
N VAL A 205 9.88 0.86 7.31
CA VAL A 205 8.43 0.68 7.45
C VAL A 205 8.04 -0.64 8.12
N ASN A 206 8.93 -1.64 8.07
CA ASN A 206 8.78 -2.95 8.70
C ASN A 206 9.22 -2.99 10.18
N THR A 207 9.68 -1.86 10.74
CA THR A 207 10.07 -1.78 12.14
C THR A 207 8.89 -1.32 12.98
N ALA A 208 8.48 -2.13 13.96
CA ALA A 208 7.47 -1.70 14.94
C ALA A 208 7.95 -0.45 15.69
N ARG A 209 7.11 0.55 15.79
CA ARG A 209 7.43 1.83 16.43
C ARG A 209 6.35 2.19 17.46
N SER A 210 6.81 2.61 18.64
CA SER A 210 6.00 3.28 19.64
C SER A 210 6.55 4.68 19.86
N ASP A 211 5.72 5.61 20.25
CA ASP A 211 6.10 6.99 20.63
C ASP A 211 6.94 7.73 19.57
N PHE A 212 6.63 7.50 18.29
CA PHE A 212 7.31 8.15 17.17
C PHE A 212 6.84 9.59 16.96
N LYS A 213 7.75 10.42 16.50
CA LYS A 213 7.46 11.77 16.01
C LYS A 213 7.65 11.81 14.51
N ILE A 214 6.81 12.60 13.84
CA ILE A 214 6.90 12.82 12.40
C ILE A 214 7.55 14.18 12.16
N TYR A 215 8.62 14.16 11.41
CA TYR A 215 9.29 15.34 10.88
C TYR A 215 9.18 15.35 9.37
N GLY A 216 9.39 16.48 8.73
CA GLY A 216 9.33 16.48 7.27
C GLY A 216 9.90 17.70 6.60
N VAL A 217 9.86 17.65 5.27
CA VAL A 217 10.10 18.80 4.40
C VAL A 217 8.88 19.04 3.53
N ILE A 218 8.49 20.31 3.39
CA ILE A 218 7.42 20.75 2.50
C ILE A 218 7.98 21.60 1.37
N GLY A 219 7.42 21.47 0.18
CA GLY A 219 7.77 22.24 -1.02
C GLY A 219 7.27 21.61 -2.31
N ASN A 220 7.53 22.27 -3.45
CA ASN A 220 7.24 21.72 -4.78
C ASN A 220 8.22 22.30 -5.83
N PRO A 221 9.07 21.45 -6.48
CA PRO A 221 9.20 20.00 -6.25
C PRO A 221 9.99 19.69 -4.97
N VAL A 222 9.49 18.78 -4.16
CA VAL A 222 10.17 18.29 -2.96
C VAL A 222 11.15 17.15 -3.25
N SER A 223 11.05 16.53 -4.42
CA SER A 223 11.86 15.38 -4.86
C SER A 223 13.37 15.66 -4.92
N LYS A 224 13.77 16.93 -5.01
CA LYS A 224 15.19 17.34 -4.97
C LYS A 224 15.77 17.36 -3.56
N SER A 225 14.94 17.31 -2.52
CA SER A 225 15.39 17.29 -1.13
C SER A 225 15.92 15.90 -0.75
N GLN A 226 17.14 15.84 -0.26
CA GLN A 226 17.72 14.62 0.29
C GLN A 226 17.56 14.53 1.83
N GLY A 227 16.78 15.43 2.42
CA GLY A 227 16.58 15.48 3.87
C GLY A 227 16.09 14.16 4.45
N TYR A 228 15.20 13.45 3.74
CA TYR A 228 14.70 12.15 4.19
C TYR A 228 15.80 11.08 4.33
N LEU A 229 16.82 11.10 3.47
CA LEU A 229 17.97 10.18 3.59
C LEU A 229 18.78 10.47 4.83
N VAL A 230 19.16 11.74 5.03
CA VAL A 230 20.05 12.17 6.12
C VAL A 230 19.38 12.01 7.48
N HIS A 231 18.14 12.52 7.62
CA HIS A 231 17.44 12.51 8.90
C HIS A 231 17.02 11.10 9.32
N ASN A 232 16.48 10.28 8.40
CA ASN A 232 16.10 8.91 8.75
C ASN A 232 17.33 8.06 9.13
N LYS A 233 18.48 8.28 8.48
CA LYS A 233 19.72 7.62 8.86
C LYS A 233 20.20 8.05 10.25
N ALA A 234 20.13 9.34 10.55
CA ALA A 234 20.50 9.86 11.87
C ALA A 234 19.53 9.34 12.97
N PHE A 235 18.24 9.19 12.69
CA PHE A 235 17.28 8.59 13.61
C PHE A 235 17.59 7.10 13.85
N GLU A 236 17.95 6.36 12.79
CA GLU A 236 18.37 4.97 12.92
C GLU A 236 19.60 4.83 13.82
N GLU A 237 20.65 5.61 13.57
CA GLU A 237 21.90 5.57 14.35
C GLU A 237 21.70 5.93 15.83
N LYS A 238 20.71 6.77 16.13
CA LYS A 238 20.32 7.12 17.51
C LYS A 238 19.34 6.14 18.15
N GLY A 239 18.89 5.11 17.43
CA GLY A 239 17.84 4.20 17.91
C GLY A 239 16.48 4.88 18.09
N SER A 240 16.25 6.04 17.41
CA SER A 240 14.98 6.75 17.50
C SER A 240 13.89 6.08 16.68
N SER A 241 12.66 6.11 17.21
CA SER A 241 11.44 5.70 16.49
C SER A 241 10.94 6.76 15.50
N ASP A 242 11.55 7.95 15.48
CA ASP A 242 11.11 9.08 14.66
C ASP A 242 11.28 8.82 13.16
N ILE A 243 10.51 9.57 12.36
CA ILE A 243 10.55 9.49 10.90
C ILE A 243 10.57 10.88 10.27
N TYR A 244 11.34 11.00 9.19
CA TYR A 244 11.38 12.21 8.37
C TYR A 244 10.85 11.91 6.97
N VAL A 245 9.86 12.67 6.53
CA VAL A 245 9.12 12.45 5.28
C VAL A 245 9.11 13.70 4.39
N SER A 246 8.86 13.50 3.10
CA SER A 246 8.78 14.60 2.11
C SER A 246 7.34 14.80 1.68
N PHE A 247 6.85 16.05 1.72
CA PHE A 247 5.50 16.42 1.29
C PHE A 247 5.54 17.39 0.13
N ARG A 248 4.95 16.99 -0.98
CA ARG A 248 4.67 17.91 -2.07
C ARG A 248 3.51 18.82 -1.69
N VAL A 249 3.82 20.10 -1.44
CA VAL A 249 2.85 21.11 -0.99
C VAL A 249 2.79 22.23 -1.99
N ASP A 250 1.63 22.43 -2.59
CA ASP A 250 1.34 23.51 -3.53
C ASP A 250 0.71 24.74 -2.82
N ASN A 251 -0.08 24.50 -1.78
CA ASN A 251 -0.73 25.52 -0.96
C ASN A 251 -0.39 25.32 0.52
N VAL A 252 0.46 26.20 1.04
CA VAL A 252 0.99 26.11 2.41
C VAL A 252 -0.10 26.35 3.45
N GLU A 253 -0.99 27.32 3.23
CA GLU A 253 -2.09 27.63 4.16
C GLU A 253 -3.03 26.43 4.31
N LYS A 254 -3.47 25.86 3.18
CA LYS A 254 -4.30 24.65 3.16
C LYS A 254 -3.60 23.49 3.85
N PHE A 255 -2.31 23.28 3.59
CA PHE A 255 -1.54 22.23 4.24
C PHE A 255 -1.56 22.38 5.76
N PHE A 256 -1.23 23.56 6.29
CA PHE A 256 -1.23 23.78 7.73
C PHE A 256 -2.61 23.68 8.37
N HIS A 257 -3.68 23.97 7.66
CA HIS A 257 -5.04 23.81 8.18
C HIS A 257 -5.31 22.35 8.62
N GLY A 258 -4.85 21.35 7.86
CA GLY A 258 -5.06 19.92 8.21
C GLY A 258 -3.90 19.27 8.94
N TYR A 259 -2.67 19.75 8.74
CA TYR A 259 -1.46 19.06 9.19
C TYR A 259 -0.71 19.76 10.34
N LYS A 260 -1.23 20.88 10.91
CA LYS A 260 -0.52 21.67 11.92
C LYS A 260 -0.05 20.86 13.14
N ASP A 261 -0.87 19.91 13.57
CA ASP A 261 -0.60 19.06 14.75
C ASP A 261 0.00 17.69 14.37
N PHE A 262 0.27 17.49 13.08
CA PHE A 262 0.77 16.20 12.56
C PHE A 262 2.28 16.07 12.72
N PHE A 263 3.00 17.20 12.74
CA PHE A 263 4.46 17.23 12.74
C PHE A 263 5.03 17.74 14.05
N SER A 264 6.16 17.17 14.43
CA SER A 264 7.01 17.70 15.52
C SER A 264 8.05 18.71 15.02
N GLY A 265 8.26 18.79 13.71
CA GLY A 265 9.10 19.79 13.07
C GLY A 265 9.09 19.67 11.55
N LEU A 266 9.22 20.82 10.88
CA LEU A 266 9.21 20.91 9.43
C LEU A 266 10.39 21.73 8.91
N SER A 267 11.01 21.22 7.85
CA SER A 267 11.85 22.02 6.95
C SER A 267 10.99 22.56 5.82
N VAL A 268 11.30 23.77 5.35
CA VAL A 268 10.56 24.40 4.26
C VAL A 268 11.50 24.67 3.10
N THR A 269 11.16 24.18 1.90
CA THR A 269 11.90 24.47 0.67
C THR A 269 11.05 25.28 -0.32
N MET A 270 11.64 25.66 -1.44
CA MET A 270 10.94 26.44 -2.45
C MET A 270 9.74 25.68 -3.06
N PRO A 271 8.66 26.37 -3.49
CA PRO A 271 8.40 27.80 -3.31
C PRO A 271 7.77 28.14 -1.96
N ALA A 272 7.49 27.16 -1.10
CA ALA A 272 6.80 27.35 0.18
C ALA A 272 7.49 28.34 1.13
N LYS A 273 8.82 28.59 0.96
CA LYS A 273 9.56 29.60 1.71
C LYS A 273 9.05 31.04 1.49
N GLU A 274 8.47 31.31 0.32
CA GLU A 274 7.96 32.65 -0.01
C GLU A 274 6.53 32.86 0.51
N GLN A 275 5.87 31.78 0.95
CA GLN A 275 4.49 31.79 1.43
C GLN A 275 4.41 31.78 2.97
N MET A 276 5.54 31.62 3.66
CA MET A 276 5.67 31.63 5.11
C MET A 276 6.28 32.95 5.62
#